data_ac18a285fb9792578c3db5e994fac51b
#
_entry.id   ac18a285fb9792578c3db5e994fac51b
#
_cell.length_a   1.000
_cell.length_b   1.000
_cell.length_c   1.000
_cell.angle_alpha   90.00
_cell.angle_beta   90.00
_cell.angle_gamma   90.00
#
_symmetry.space_group_name_H-M   'P 1'
#
loop_
_entity.id
_entity.type
_entity.pdbx_description
1 polymer ?
#
loop_
_entity_poly.entity_id
_entity_poly.type
_entity_poly.pdbx_seq_one_letter_code
_entity_poly.pdbx_strand_id
1 'polypeptide(L)'
;MTAALDVVLANRAIVYRTRGQQHGPITRLMSPSGLGEHLKPFVFLDLFDADTSAFQGFGLHPHSGIATLSWSLQGDMGFEDTSGRQGVLAEGGVEWMQAGGGAWHAGAPGGSEHMRGFQLWVALPPALELAPAFSTFLAPEEVAQDGPAQVLLGQHGPASSAIPAPASINYLSVRLKAGEAWRYQPPAGHTVAWVALAEGDLHAPELLRQGEMAVFEASEDAIDFQAATDCVFVLGSAVPHPHELVLGRYSVHTSPETLQQGQAGIQQIGQRLRSEGRLN
;
A
#
# COMPACT_ATOMS: atom_id res chain seq x y z
N MET A 1 29.09 40.93 -10.13
CA MET A 1 27.89 40.44 -9.34
C MET A 1 27.07 39.59 -10.27
N THR A 2 27.26 38.29 -10.26
CA THR A 2 26.51 37.31 -11.05
C THR A 2 25.28 36.97 -10.21
N ALA A 3 24.09 37.39 -10.67
CA ALA A 3 22.84 36.96 -10.08
C ALA A 3 22.75 35.44 -10.25
N ALA A 4 22.73 34.71 -9.14
CA ALA A 4 22.32 33.32 -9.16
C ALA A 4 20.84 33.30 -9.63
N LEU A 5 20.59 32.71 -10.78
CA LEU A 5 19.24 32.33 -11.16
C LEU A 5 18.82 31.27 -10.14
N ASP A 6 17.92 31.65 -9.22
CA ASP A 6 17.14 30.68 -8.45
C ASP A 6 16.39 29.85 -9.49
N VAL A 7 16.94 28.68 -9.81
CA VAL A 7 16.20 27.65 -10.53
C VAL A 7 15.11 27.21 -9.57
N VAL A 8 13.90 27.76 -9.73
CA VAL A 8 12.72 27.20 -9.12
C VAL A 8 12.61 25.79 -9.71
N LEU A 9 13.06 24.79 -8.96
CA LEU A 9 12.92 23.42 -9.35
C LEU A 9 11.44 23.13 -9.43
N ALA A 10 10.99 22.63 -10.61
CA ALA A 10 9.61 22.24 -10.81
C ALA A 10 9.21 21.23 -9.74
N ASN A 11 8.11 21.52 -9.03
CA ASN A 11 7.52 20.62 -8.04
C ASN A 11 6.19 20.13 -8.60
N ARG A 12 5.88 18.84 -8.48
CA ARG A 12 4.65 18.24 -9.00
C ARG A 12 3.43 18.85 -8.32
N ALA A 13 2.45 19.27 -9.10
CA ALA A 13 1.21 19.80 -8.57
C ALA A 13 0.31 18.68 -8.01
N ILE A 14 -0.48 19.00 -6.98
CA ILE A 14 -1.57 18.14 -6.52
C ILE A 14 -2.76 18.32 -7.47
N VAL A 15 -3.25 17.23 -8.05
CA VAL A 15 -4.40 17.22 -8.97
C VAL A 15 -5.67 16.69 -8.32
N TYR A 16 -5.54 15.97 -7.20
CA TYR A 16 -6.69 15.46 -6.46
C TYR A 16 -6.37 15.28 -4.97
N ARG A 17 -7.37 15.51 -4.11
CA ARG A 17 -7.27 15.31 -2.65
C ARG A 17 -8.51 14.61 -2.15
N THR A 18 -8.35 13.76 -1.14
CA THR A 18 -9.46 13.07 -0.48
C THR A 18 -9.14 12.77 0.99
N ARG A 19 -10.19 12.62 1.80
CA ARG A 19 -10.15 12.01 3.14
C ARG A 19 -10.70 10.60 3.13
N GLY A 20 -11.06 10.10 1.94
CA GLY A 20 -11.65 8.80 1.78
C GLY A 20 -13.05 8.65 2.37
N GLN A 21 -13.42 7.41 2.61
CA GLN A 21 -14.70 7.03 3.24
C GLN A 21 -14.41 6.19 4.48
N GLN A 22 -14.97 6.60 5.61
CA GLN A 22 -14.78 5.89 6.87
C GLN A 22 -15.83 4.78 7.03
N HIS A 23 -15.37 3.59 7.41
CA HIS A 23 -16.16 2.39 7.70
C HIS A 23 -15.69 1.80 9.03
N GLY A 24 -16.26 2.24 10.14
CA GLY A 24 -15.78 1.88 11.48
C GLY A 24 -14.32 2.35 11.67
N PRO A 25 -13.38 1.44 12.02
CA PRO A 25 -11.98 1.80 12.22
C PRO A 25 -11.18 1.91 10.90
N ILE A 26 -11.82 1.73 9.74
CA ILE A 26 -11.17 1.74 8.44
C ILE A 26 -11.55 3.00 7.67
N THR A 27 -10.56 3.69 7.14
CA THR A 27 -10.76 4.78 6.17
C THR A 27 -10.26 4.33 4.81
N ARG A 28 -11.19 4.10 3.86
CA ARG A 28 -10.88 3.77 2.47
C ARG A 28 -10.46 5.00 1.71
N LEU A 29 -9.16 5.17 1.48
CA LEU A 29 -8.58 6.29 0.75
C LEU A 29 -8.60 6.09 -0.77
N MET A 30 -8.47 4.83 -1.22
CA MET A 30 -8.49 4.45 -2.63
C MET A 30 -9.25 3.16 -2.83
N SER A 31 -10.09 3.08 -3.86
CA SER A 31 -10.79 1.85 -4.27
C SER A 31 -10.51 1.52 -5.72
N PRO A 32 -10.62 0.23 -6.13
CA PRO A 32 -10.36 -0.18 -7.51
C PRO A 32 -11.25 0.49 -8.54
N SER A 33 -12.53 0.75 -8.20
CA SER A 33 -13.50 1.44 -9.09
C SER A 33 -13.47 2.97 -8.99
N GLY A 34 -12.47 3.54 -8.34
CA GLY A 34 -12.29 4.97 -8.17
C GLY A 34 -10.86 5.38 -8.50
N LEU A 35 -10.13 5.91 -7.52
CA LEU A 35 -8.73 6.34 -7.74
C LEU A 35 -7.83 5.21 -8.26
N GLY A 36 -8.09 3.97 -7.91
CA GLY A 36 -7.31 2.81 -8.36
C GLY A 36 -7.29 2.62 -9.88
N GLU A 37 -8.32 3.05 -10.62
CA GLU A 37 -8.31 3.03 -12.08
C GLU A 37 -7.27 4.00 -12.68
N HIS A 38 -7.02 5.10 -11.99
CA HIS A 38 -6.12 6.18 -12.43
C HIS A 38 -4.71 6.04 -11.89
N LEU A 39 -4.53 5.31 -10.78
CA LEU A 39 -3.25 5.16 -10.08
C LEU A 39 -2.63 3.77 -10.24
N LYS A 40 -3.14 2.96 -11.20
CA LYS A 40 -2.55 1.64 -11.49
C LYS A 40 -1.03 1.70 -11.61
N PRO A 41 -0.26 0.82 -10.94
CA PRO A 41 -0.67 -0.45 -10.34
C PRO A 41 -1.26 -0.37 -8.92
N PHE A 42 -1.31 0.79 -8.26
CA PHE A 42 -1.96 0.95 -6.96
C PHE A 42 -3.48 1.00 -7.16
N VAL A 43 -4.20 0.03 -6.60
CA VAL A 43 -5.64 -0.08 -6.88
C VAL A 43 -6.52 0.07 -5.63
N PHE A 44 -5.93 0.04 -4.44
CA PHE A 44 -6.66 0.11 -3.18
C PHE A 44 -5.74 0.59 -2.06
N LEU A 45 -6.24 1.46 -1.19
CA LEU A 45 -5.54 1.88 0.02
C LEU A 45 -6.53 2.11 1.15
N ASP A 46 -6.36 1.36 2.24
CA ASP A 46 -7.04 1.58 3.51
C ASP A 46 -6.04 2.06 4.57
N LEU A 47 -6.43 3.07 5.32
CA LEU A 47 -5.86 3.41 6.62
C LEU A 47 -6.73 2.76 7.69
N PHE A 48 -6.21 1.82 8.46
CA PHE A 48 -6.87 1.29 9.63
C PHE A 48 -6.35 1.99 10.90
N ASP A 49 -7.27 2.27 11.82
CA ASP A 49 -7.00 2.96 13.09
C ASP A 49 -8.02 2.44 14.11
N ALA A 50 -7.63 1.43 14.89
CA ALA A 50 -8.55 0.60 15.66
C ALA A 50 -8.13 0.45 17.13
N ASP A 51 -9.09 0.68 18.03
CA ASP A 51 -9.05 0.18 19.39
C ASP A 51 -9.34 -1.34 19.36
N THR A 52 -8.39 -2.14 19.80
CA THR A 52 -8.45 -3.60 19.71
C THR A 52 -9.46 -4.22 20.68
N SER A 53 -9.92 -3.47 21.68
CA SER A 53 -10.99 -3.92 22.58
C SER A 53 -12.35 -4.06 21.85
N ALA A 54 -12.55 -3.27 20.78
CA ALA A 54 -13.78 -3.23 19.99
C ALA A 54 -13.63 -3.84 18.59
N PHE A 55 -12.39 -4.10 18.14
CA PHE A 55 -12.10 -4.60 16.80
C PHE A 55 -11.53 -6.02 16.84
N GLN A 56 -12.26 -6.97 16.28
CA GLN A 56 -11.88 -8.40 16.24
C GLN A 56 -10.99 -8.77 15.05
N GLY A 57 -10.64 -7.81 14.19
CA GLY A 57 -9.86 -8.04 12.98
C GLY A 57 -10.70 -8.33 11.74
N PHE A 58 -10.01 -8.77 10.69
CA PHE A 58 -10.58 -9.17 9.42
C PHE A 58 -10.59 -10.69 9.35
N GLY A 59 -11.78 -11.29 9.34
CA GLY A 59 -11.93 -12.73 9.16
C GLY A 59 -11.36 -13.21 7.82
N LEU A 60 -11.25 -14.52 7.64
CA LEU A 60 -10.76 -15.13 6.39
C LEU A 60 -11.55 -14.60 5.19
N HIS A 61 -10.85 -13.99 4.26
CA HIS A 61 -11.39 -13.43 3.02
C HIS A 61 -10.41 -13.66 1.86
N PRO A 62 -10.94 -13.75 0.61
CA PRO A 62 -10.14 -14.12 -0.53
C PRO A 62 -9.62 -12.95 -1.33
N HIS A 63 -8.56 -13.21 -2.13
CA HIS A 63 -8.08 -12.33 -3.19
C HIS A 63 -7.59 -13.12 -4.39
N SER A 64 -7.66 -12.53 -5.61
CA SER A 64 -6.96 -13.00 -6.80
C SER A 64 -6.59 -11.84 -7.73
N GLY A 65 -5.55 -12.01 -8.55
CA GLY A 65 -5.07 -11.03 -9.50
C GLY A 65 -4.34 -9.82 -8.89
N ILE A 66 -4.24 -9.77 -7.58
CA ILE A 66 -3.56 -8.70 -6.85
C ILE A 66 -2.50 -9.25 -5.90
N ALA A 67 -1.66 -8.34 -5.42
CA ALA A 67 -0.93 -8.52 -4.18
C ALA A 67 -1.43 -7.51 -3.14
N THR A 68 -1.42 -7.92 -1.87
CA THR A 68 -1.69 -7.05 -0.71
C THR A 68 -0.39 -6.75 0.01
N LEU A 69 -0.23 -5.52 0.50
CA LEU A 69 0.83 -5.13 1.40
C LEU A 69 0.22 -4.49 2.63
N SER A 70 0.43 -5.09 3.79
CA SER A 70 0.07 -4.52 5.10
C SER A 70 1.34 -4.00 5.77
N TRP A 71 1.28 -2.76 6.27
CA TRP A 71 2.33 -2.17 7.07
C TRP A 71 1.75 -1.71 8.40
N SER A 72 2.29 -2.23 9.51
CA SER A 72 1.88 -1.81 10.84
C SER A 72 2.65 -0.57 11.26
N LEU A 73 1.95 0.57 11.37
CA LEU A 73 2.51 1.81 11.90
C LEU A 73 2.58 1.78 13.43
N GLN A 74 1.57 1.19 14.06
CA GLN A 74 1.44 1.06 15.52
C GLN A 74 0.72 -0.24 15.85
N GLY A 75 1.23 -0.94 16.86
CA GLY A 75 0.69 -2.18 17.37
C GLY A 75 0.97 -3.40 16.51
N ASP A 76 0.89 -4.56 17.11
CA ASP A 76 1.14 -5.84 16.46
C ASP A 76 -0.12 -6.38 15.79
N MET A 77 0.06 -7.07 14.65
CA MET A 77 -1.02 -7.68 13.87
C MET A 77 -0.82 -9.19 13.77
N GLY A 78 -1.79 -9.97 14.25
CA GLY A 78 -1.87 -11.39 13.96
C GLY A 78 -2.28 -11.61 12.49
N PHE A 79 -1.69 -12.59 11.85
CA PHE A 79 -2.00 -12.96 10.47
C PHE A 79 -2.07 -14.46 10.26
N GLU A 80 -2.88 -14.89 9.32
CA GLU A 80 -2.84 -16.23 8.72
C GLU A 80 -3.22 -16.18 7.25
N ASP A 81 -2.66 -17.06 6.44
CA ASP A 81 -3.01 -17.21 5.02
C ASP A 81 -3.04 -18.65 4.54
N THR A 82 -3.55 -18.87 3.34
CA THR A 82 -3.66 -20.19 2.73
C THR A 82 -2.40 -20.69 2.03
N SER A 83 -1.29 -19.90 2.08
CA SER A 83 0.05 -20.38 1.74
C SER A 83 0.69 -21.19 2.89
N GLY A 84 0.04 -21.22 4.06
CA GLY A 84 0.48 -21.92 5.26
C GLY A 84 1.26 -21.05 6.23
N ARG A 85 1.23 -19.74 6.05
CA ARG A 85 1.87 -18.77 6.94
C ARG A 85 0.88 -18.30 8.00
N GLN A 86 1.34 -18.23 9.23
CA GLN A 86 0.63 -17.63 10.37
C GLN A 86 1.63 -17.08 11.38
N GLY A 87 1.27 -16.04 12.09
CA GLY A 87 2.15 -15.43 13.08
C GLY A 87 1.66 -14.07 13.55
N VAL A 88 2.60 -13.30 14.08
CA VAL A 88 2.39 -11.91 14.49
C VAL A 88 3.37 -11.04 13.71
N LEU A 89 2.85 -10.06 13.00
CA LEU A 89 3.60 -8.98 12.40
C LEU A 89 3.79 -7.90 13.47
N ALA A 90 5.03 -7.66 13.87
CA ALA A 90 5.35 -6.64 14.87
C ALA A 90 5.14 -5.23 14.30
N GLU A 91 4.94 -4.25 15.19
CA GLU A 91 4.93 -2.82 14.83
C GLU A 91 6.16 -2.45 13.98
N GLY A 92 5.96 -1.75 12.86
CA GLY A 92 7.00 -1.42 11.87
C GLY A 92 7.24 -2.51 10.82
N GLY A 93 6.69 -3.71 11.01
CA GLY A 93 6.84 -4.83 10.07
C GLY A 93 5.96 -4.69 8.83
N VAL A 94 6.29 -5.50 7.81
CA VAL A 94 5.61 -5.53 6.52
C VAL A 94 5.17 -6.94 6.18
N GLU A 95 3.90 -7.10 5.81
CA GLU A 95 3.35 -8.30 5.19
C GLU A 95 3.14 -8.05 3.71
N TRP A 96 3.61 -8.97 2.87
CA TRP A 96 3.28 -9.04 1.46
C TRP A 96 2.65 -10.39 1.14
N MET A 97 1.45 -10.38 0.56
CA MET A 97 0.81 -11.56 0.02
C MET A 97 0.50 -11.35 -1.46
N GLN A 98 1.21 -12.04 -2.35
CA GLN A 98 0.82 -12.15 -3.75
C GLN A 98 -0.26 -13.21 -3.87
N ALA A 99 -1.49 -12.80 -4.11
CA ALA A 99 -2.62 -13.73 -4.20
C ALA A 99 -2.64 -14.52 -5.53
N GLY A 100 -2.12 -13.94 -6.62
CA GLY A 100 -2.06 -14.60 -7.91
C GLY A 100 -3.39 -15.20 -8.33
N GLY A 101 -3.43 -16.50 -8.63
CA GLY A 101 -4.65 -17.23 -9.02
C GLY A 101 -5.65 -17.48 -7.88
N GLY A 102 -5.32 -17.12 -6.66
CA GLY A 102 -6.22 -17.18 -5.49
C GLY A 102 -5.49 -17.45 -4.18
N ALA A 103 -5.82 -16.66 -3.17
CA ALA A 103 -5.42 -16.86 -1.77
C ALA A 103 -6.53 -16.41 -0.84
N TRP A 104 -6.52 -16.92 0.39
CA TRP A 104 -7.33 -16.43 1.49
C TRP A 104 -6.42 -16.03 2.63
N HIS A 105 -6.74 -14.93 3.29
CA HIS A 105 -6.01 -14.50 4.47
C HIS A 105 -6.93 -13.86 5.51
N ALA A 106 -6.41 -13.72 6.72
CA ALA A 106 -7.06 -13.04 7.83
C ALA A 106 -6.05 -12.19 8.58
N GLY A 107 -6.52 -11.09 9.16
CA GLY A 107 -5.75 -10.23 10.04
C GLY A 107 -6.52 -9.99 11.34
N ALA A 108 -5.83 -10.02 12.48
CA ALA A 108 -6.42 -9.80 13.80
C ALA A 108 -5.49 -8.94 14.66
N PRO A 109 -5.98 -8.37 15.78
CA PRO A 109 -5.10 -7.77 16.77
C PRO A 109 -4.04 -8.77 17.28
N GLY A 110 -2.77 -8.34 17.35
CA GLY A 110 -1.65 -9.15 17.78
C GLY A 110 -1.35 -9.07 19.28
N GLY A 111 -2.23 -8.44 20.08
CA GLY A 111 -2.08 -8.29 21.53
C GLY A 111 -1.89 -6.84 22.01
N SER A 112 -1.68 -5.89 21.12
CA SER A 112 -1.61 -4.46 21.44
C SER A 112 -3.01 -3.88 21.69
N GLU A 113 -3.13 -2.84 22.53
CA GLU A 113 -4.41 -2.17 22.83
C GLU A 113 -4.92 -1.33 21.66
N HIS A 114 -4.04 -0.93 20.77
CA HIS A 114 -4.33 -0.13 19.58
C HIS A 114 -3.54 -0.64 18.39
N MET A 115 -4.13 -0.60 17.22
CA MET A 115 -3.45 -0.94 15.96
C MET A 115 -3.76 0.11 14.89
N ARG A 116 -2.72 0.54 14.18
CA ARG A 116 -2.80 1.52 13.11
C ARG A 116 -1.84 1.19 11.99
N GLY A 117 -2.25 1.42 10.76
CA GLY A 117 -1.38 1.15 9.61
C GLY A 117 -2.13 1.25 8.30
N PHE A 118 -1.49 0.76 7.25
CA PHE A 118 -2.04 0.80 5.90
C PHE A 118 -2.12 -0.60 5.30
N GLN A 119 -3.19 -0.83 4.53
CA GLN A 119 -3.29 -1.94 3.60
C GLN A 119 -3.38 -1.41 2.18
N LEU A 120 -2.41 -1.78 1.35
CA LEU A 120 -2.31 -1.45 -0.07
C LEU A 120 -2.62 -2.69 -0.90
N TRP A 121 -3.35 -2.52 -2.02
CA TRP A 121 -3.40 -3.55 -3.07
C TRP A 121 -2.68 -3.05 -4.32
N VAL A 122 -1.91 -3.96 -4.91
CA VAL A 122 -1.19 -3.76 -6.16
C VAL A 122 -1.76 -4.71 -7.20
N ALA A 123 -2.23 -4.18 -8.33
CA ALA A 123 -2.64 -4.98 -9.47
C ALA A 123 -1.41 -5.71 -10.06
N LEU A 124 -1.54 -7.01 -10.24
CA LEU A 124 -0.47 -7.82 -10.81
C LEU A 124 -0.46 -7.72 -12.35
N PRO A 125 0.72 -7.77 -12.98
CA PRO A 125 0.79 -7.89 -14.42
C PRO A 125 0.26 -9.25 -14.89
N PRO A 126 -0.16 -9.39 -16.18
CA PRO A 126 -0.74 -10.63 -16.71
C PRO A 126 0.06 -11.90 -16.42
N ALA A 127 1.39 -11.80 -16.38
CA ALA A 127 2.27 -12.93 -16.09
C ALA A 127 2.18 -13.45 -14.65
N LEU A 128 1.67 -12.65 -13.71
CA LEU A 128 1.62 -12.96 -12.27
C LEU A 128 0.20 -13.08 -11.73
N GLU A 129 -0.82 -12.55 -12.42
CA GLU A 129 -2.19 -12.49 -11.91
C GLU A 129 -2.86 -13.86 -11.69
N LEU A 130 -2.30 -14.93 -12.27
CA LEU A 130 -2.70 -16.34 -12.06
C LEU A 130 -1.57 -17.21 -11.52
N ALA A 131 -0.43 -16.62 -11.17
CA ALA A 131 0.70 -17.36 -10.58
C ALA A 131 0.32 -17.98 -9.23
N PRO A 132 1.06 -18.99 -8.74
CA PRO A 132 0.88 -19.50 -7.39
C PRO A 132 0.99 -18.41 -6.33
N ALA A 133 0.12 -18.47 -5.32
CA ALA A 133 0.15 -17.54 -4.20
C ALA A 133 1.40 -17.77 -3.34
N PHE A 134 1.97 -16.68 -2.81
CA PHE A 134 3.01 -16.73 -1.79
C PHE A 134 2.95 -15.51 -0.89
N SER A 135 3.51 -15.63 0.32
CA SER A 135 3.61 -14.53 1.28
C SER A 135 5.04 -14.37 1.77
N THR A 136 5.41 -13.11 2.00
CA THR A 136 6.70 -12.71 2.59
C THR A 136 6.43 -11.72 3.70
N PHE A 137 7.16 -11.87 4.81
CA PHE A 137 7.05 -11.03 5.97
C PHE A 137 8.44 -10.46 6.28
N LEU A 138 8.50 -9.15 6.54
CA LEU A 138 9.71 -8.48 7.00
C LEU A 138 9.48 -8.03 8.44
N ALA A 139 10.37 -8.43 9.33
CA ALA A 139 10.45 -7.84 10.66
C ALA A 139 10.87 -6.37 10.56
N PRO A 140 10.57 -5.52 11.55
CA PRO A 140 10.90 -4.09 11.49
C PRO A 140 12.36 -3.80 11.16
N GLU A 141 13.28 -4.59 11.69
CA GLU A 141 14.72 -4.51 11.46
C GLU A 141 15.17 -4.94 10.06
N GLU A 142 14.32 -5.66 9.33
CA GLU A 142 14.57 -6.10 7.95
C GLU A 142 14.07 -5.09 6.92
N VAL A 143 13.28 -4.08 7.34
CA VAL A 143 12.79 -3.03 6.46
C VAL A 143 13.92 -2.05 6.18
N ALA A 144 14.43 -2.08 4.95
CA ALA A 144 15.53 -1.21 4.53
C ALA A 144 15.14 0.27 4.61
N GLN A 145 16.10 1.15 4.95
CA GLN A 145 15.86 2.59 5.15
C GLN A 145 16.97 3.43 4.50
N ASP A 146 16.57 4.58 3.93
CA ASP A 146 17.50 5.64 3.50
C ASP A 146 16.95 7.01 3.95
N GLY A 147 17.72 7.70 4.79
CA GLY A 147 17.28 8.93 5.44
C GLY A 147 15.97 8.72 6.24
N PRO A 148 14.93 9.56 6.04
CA PRO A 148 13.66 9.44 6.74
C PRO A 148 12.73 8.37 6.15
N ALA A 149 13.09 7.74 5.01
CA ALA A 149 12.26 6.84 4.24
C ALA A 149 12.60 5.36 4.49
N GLN A 150 11.63 4.58 4.98
CA GLN A 150 11.66 3.12 4.98
C GLN A 150 11.09 2.60 3.66
N VAL A 151 11.75 1.61 3.06
CA VAL A 151 11.37 1.03 1.77
C VAL A 151 10.50 -0.20 2.00
N LEU A 152 9.17 -0.01 1.97
CA LEU A 152 8.21 -1.08 2.14
C LEU A 152 8.16 -1.99 0.90
N LEU A 153 8.27 -1.38 -0.31
CA LEU A 153 8.34 -2.08 -1.59
C LEU A 153 9.17 -1.25 -2.58
N GLY A 154 9.98 -1.91 -3.40
CA GLY A 154 10.81 -1.27 -4.43
C GLY A 154 12.15 -0.78 -3.90
N GLN A 155 12.57 0.44 -4.27
CA GLN A 155 13.90 0.97 -3.98
C GLN A 155 13.88 2.48 -3.75
N HIS A 156 14.69 2.98 -2.80
CA HIS A 156 14.95 4.40 -2.60
C HIS A 156 16.42 4.61 -2.23
N GLY A 157 17.14 5.47 -2.99
CA GLY A 157 18.57 5.61 -2.81
C GLY A 157 19.31 4.26 -2.88
N PRO A 158 20.17 3.94 -1.91
CA PRO A 158 20.84 2.65 -1.81
C PRO A 158 19.97 1.55 -1.17
N ALA A 159 18.85 1.89 -0.57
CA ALA A 159 17.97 0.95 0.14
C ALA A 159 16.99 0.26 -0.82
N SER A 160 16.82 -1.05 -0.66
CA SER A 160 15.87 -1.86 -1.43
C SER A 160 15.10 -2.79 -0.51
N SER A 161 13.79 -2.92 -0.75
CA SER A 161 12.98 -3.92 -0.07
C SER A 161 13.41 -5.34 -0.47
N ALA A 162 13.39 -6.27 0.47
CA ALA A 162 13.60 -7.69 0.19
C ALA A 162 12.37 -8.34 -0.48
N ILE A 163 11.22 -7.64 -0.52
CA ILE A 163 10.01 -8.09 -1.21
C ILE A 163 10.18 -7.89 -2.72
N PRO A 164 10.02 -8.94 -3.55
CA PRO A 164 10.12 -8.81 -5.00
C PRO A 164 8.95 -8.00 -5.54
N ALA A 165 9.22 -6.79 -6.04
CA ALA A 165 8.21 -5.94 -6.63
C ALA A 165 7.71 -6.52 -7.98
N PRO A 166 6.39 -6.61 -8.22
CA PRO A 166 5.82 -7.19 -9.45
C PRO A 166 5.98 -6.28 -10.68
N ALA A 167 6.35 -5.02 -10.47
CA ALA A 167 6.54 -4.00 -11.49
C ALA A 167 7.51 -2.94 -10.99
N SER A 168 7.82 -1.93 -11.81
CA SER A 168 8.58 -0.75 -11.36
C SER A 168 7.68 0.11 -10.48
N ILE A 169 7.84 -0.04 -9.18
CA ILE A 169 6.98 0.51 -8.14
C ILE A 169 7.80 0.81 -6.88
N ASN A 170 7.55 1.94 -6.25
CA ASN A 170 8.03 2.27 -4.91
C ASN A 170 6.85 2.51 -3.98
N TYR A 171 6.92 1.95 -2.79
CA TYR A 171 6.03 2.24 -1.68
C TYR A 171 6.88 2.47 -0.44
N LEU A 172 6.85 3.68 0.07
CA LEU A 172 7.72 4.15 1.15
C LEU A 172 6.86 4.58 2.35
N SER A 173 7.38 4.37 3.55
CA SER A 173 6.93 5.04 4.77
C SER A 173 7.95 6.11 5.12
N VAL A 174 7.50 7.33 5.39
CA VAL A 174 8.38 8.48 5.66
C VAL A 174 8.01 9.12 6.99
N ARG A 175 9.02 9.38 7.81
CA ARG A 175 8.87 10.10 9.09
C ARG A 175 9.69 11.38 9.05
N LEU A 176 9.04 12.53 9.28
CA LEU A 176 9.71 13.82 9.36
C LEU A 176 9.37 14.50 10.69
N LYS A 177 10.36 15.16 11.28
CA LYS A 177 10.17 16.05 12.41
C LYS A 177 9.68 17.41 11.96
N ALA A 178 8.97 18.13 12.84
CA ALA A 178 8.51 19.50 12.57
C ALA A 178 9.64 20.38 12.02
N GLY A 179 9.40 21.00 10.87
CA GLY A 179 10.36 21.84 10.16
C GLY A 179 11.34 21.09 9.25
N GLU A 180 11.41 19.74 9.31
CA GLU A 180 12.25 18.98 8.38
C GLU A 180 11.68 19.02 6.96
N ALA A 181 12.59 19.12 5.99
CA ALA A 181 12.29 19.03 4.57
C ALA A 181 12.89 17.75 3.97
N TRP A 182 12.18 17.15 3.05
CA TRP A 182 12.64 15.98 2.31
C TRP A 182 12.19 16.05 0.85
N ARG A 183 13.10 15.76 -0.06
CA ARG A 183 12.83 15.74 -1.49
C ARG A 183 12.79 14.32 -1.99
N TYR A 184 11.67 13.92 -2.60
CA TYR A 184 11.54 12.67 -3.30
C TYR A 184 11.78 12.88 -4.79
N GLN A 185 12.82 12.24 -5.33
CA GLN A 185 13.05 12.15 -6.77
C GLN A 185 12.54 10.78 -7.23
N PRO A 186 11.43 10.70 -8.01
CA PRO A 186 10.96 9.43 -8.52
C PRO A 186 11.98 8.82 -9.50
N PRO A 187 12.09 7.49 -9.58
CA PRO A 187 12.83 6.82 -10.65
C PRO A 187 12.25 7.12 -12.02
N ALA A 188 13.06 6.95 -13.07
CA ALA A 188 12.63 7.14 -14.45
C ALA A 188 11.37 6.32 -14.78
N GLY A 189 10.40 6.93 -15.44
CA GLY A 189 9.12 6.34 -15.80
C GLY A 189 8.06 6.32 -14.68
N HIS A 190 8.41 6.66 -13.44
CA HIS A 190 7.45 6.73 -12.32
C HIS A 190 6.59 7.99 -12.41
N THR A 191 5.69 8.03 -13.37
CA THR A 191 4.79 9.15 -13.57
C THR A 191 3.54 9.13 -12.68
N VAL A 192 3.18 7.98 -12.12
CA VAL A 192 2.17 7.87 -11.05
C VAL A 192 2.81 8.22 -9.72
N ALA A 193 2.20 9.12 -8.94
CA ALA A 193 2.57 9.32 -7.53
C ALA A 193 1.41 9.83 -6.68
N TRP A 194 1.43 9.44 -5.40
CA TRP A 194 0.47 9.86 -4.39
C TRP A 194 1.10 9.80 -3.00
N VAL A 195 0.50 10.54 -2.04
CA VAL A 195 0.89 10.54 -0.63
C VAL A 195 -0.36 10.40 0.24
N ALA A 196 -0.27 9.67 1.36
CA ALA A 196 -1.34 9.57 2.35
C ALA A 196 -0.77 9.77 3.77
N LEU A 197 -1.32 10.72 4.51
CA LEU A 197 -0.87 11.07 5.86
C LEU A 197 -1.56 10.22 6.91
N ALA A 198 -0.75 9.50 7.69
CA ALA A 198 -1.20 8.85 8.91
C ALA A 198 -1.23 9.83 10.08
N GLU A 199 -0.21 10.68 10.23
CA GLU A 199 -0.03 11.56 11.37
C GLU A 199 0.49 12.92 10.95
N GLY A 200 0.08 13.96 11.69
CA GLY A 200 0.60 15.31 11.56
C GLY A 200 0.11 16.07 10.32
N ASP A 201 0.82 17.16 10.02
CA ASP A 201 0.56 18.06 8.91
C ASP A 201 1.82 18.21 8.05
N LEU A 202 1.64 18.17 6.72
CA LEU A 202 2.71 18.13 5.73
C LEU A 202 2.45 19.08 4.57
N HIS A 203 3.40 19.93 4.20
CA HIS A 203 3.38 20.64 2.93
C HIS A 203 3.93 19.76 1.81
N ALA A 204 3.15 19.60 0.69
CA ALA A 204 3.49 18.76 -0.46
C ALA A 204 2.71 19.11 -1.74
N PRO A 205 2.98 20.15 -2.49
CA PRO A 205 3.38 21.53 -2.20
C PRO A 205 2.33 22.33 -1.43
N GLU A 206 1.11 21.81 -1.32
CA GLU A 206 0.03 22.37 -0.50
C GLU A 206 0.03 21.73 0.89
N LEU A 207 -0.62 22.37 1.86
CA LEU A 207 -0.77 21.81 3.19
C LEU A 207 -1.77 20.64 3.17
N LEU A 208 -1.28 19.45 3.53
CA LEU A 208 -2.06 18.25 3.78
C LEU A 208 -2.18 18.02 5.28
N ARG A 209 -3.33 17.55 5.70
CA ARG A 209 -3.67 17.23 7.09
C ARG A 209 -3.68 15.74 7.34
N GLN A 210 -3.51 15.34 8.58
CA GLN A 210 -3.71 13.95 9.00
C GLN A 210 -5.00 13.35 8.41
N GLY A 211 -4.92 12.13 7.88
CA GLY A 211 -6.01 11.40 7.24
C GLY A 211 -6.31 11.85 5.80
N GLU A 212 -5.53 12.77 5.22
CA GLU A 212 -5.67 13.13 3.81
C GLU A 212 -4.75 12.31 2.91
N MET A 213 -5.24 12.04 1.72
CA MET A 213 -4.47 11.52 0.59
C MET A 213 -4.46 12.57 -0.52
N ALA A 214 -3.30 12.78 -1.14
CA ALA A 214 -3.13 13.62 -2.32
C ALA A 214 -2.53 12.84 -3.47
N VAL A 215 -3.02 13.12 -4.67
CA VAL A 215 -2.52 12.56 -5.94
C VAL A 215 -1.81 13.68 -6.69
N PHE A 216 -0.64 13.39 -7.19
CA PHE A 216 0.16 14.34 -7.98
C PHE A 216 -0.12 14.18 -9.48
N GLU A 217 0.11 15.25 -10.24
CA GLU A 217 0.07 15.21 -11.69
C GLU A 217 1.02 14.15 -12.26
N ALA A 218 0.71 13.64 -13.46
CA ALA A 218 1.56 12.67 -14.14
C ALA A 218 2.85 13.35 -14.63
N SER A 219 3.95 13.16 -13.92
CA SER A 219 5.27 13.73 -14.19
C SER A 219 6.37 12.86 -13.57
N GLU A 220 7.61 13.04 -14.00
CA GLU A 220 8.80 12.51 -13.35
C GLU A 220 9.50 13.57 -12.47
N ASP A 221 8.90 14.75 -12.31
CA ASP A 221 9.44 15.81 -11.48
C ASP A 221 9.45 15.39 -10.01
N ALA A 222 10.38 15.96 -9.27
CA ALA A 222 10.50 15.70 -7.84
C ALA A 222 9.30 16.25 -7.06
N ILE A 223 9.12 15.72 -5.86
CA ILE A 223 8.14 16.19 -4.90
C ILE A 223 8.90 16.67 -3.66
N ASP A 224 8.71 17.93 -3.32
CA ASP A 224 9.26 18.51 -2.10
C ASP A 224 8.24 18.43 -0.97
N PHE A 225 8.68 17.88 0.15
CA PHE A 225 7.92 17.74 1.38
C PHE A 225 8.55 18.61 2.48
N GLN A 226 7.70 19.25 3.28
CA GLN A 226 8.12 19.95 4.50
C GLN A 226 7.14 19.69 5.61
N ALA A 227 7.59 19.11 6.70
CA ALA A 227 6.77 18.80 7.85
C ALA A 227 6.38 20.10 8.59
N ALA A 228 5.07 20.39 8.68
CA ALA A 228 4.56 21.48 9.50
C ALA A 228 4.51 21.09 10.99
N THR A 229 4.28 19.81 11.28
CA THR A 229 4.38 19.18 12.60
C THR A 229 5.17 17.87 12.45
N ASP A 230 5.52 17.19 13.53
CA ASP A 230 5.98 15.80 13.43
C ASP A 230 4.94 15.02 12.62
N CYS A 231 5.36 14.32 11.57
CA CYS A 231 4.42 13.63 10.67
C CYS A 231 4.92 12.28 10.19
N VAL A 232 3.96 11.41 9.89
CA VAL A 232 4.16 10.10 9.28
C VAL A 232 3.24 9.96 8.09
N PHE A 233 3.78 9.56 6.96
CA PHE A 233 3.00 9.35 5.73
C PHE A 233 3.56 8.18 4.91
N VAL A 234 2.71 7.65 4.04
CA VAL A 234 3.13 6.73 3.00
C VAL A 234 3.13 7.43 1.64
N LEU A 235 4.11 7.06 0.80
CA LEU A 235 4.25 7.56 -0.55
C LEU A 235 4.32 6.39 -1.52
N GLY A 236 3.47 6.40 -2.54
CA GLY A 236 3.52 5.47 -3.66
C GLY A 236 3.94 6.17 -4.95
N SER A 237 4.86 5.58 -5.70
CA SER A 237 5.14 5.97 -7.08
C SER A 237 5.39 4.76 -7.97
N ALA A 238 5.03 4.86 -9.26
CA ALA A 238 5.16 3.73 -10.16
C ALA A 238 5.21 4.14 -11.64
N VAL A 239 5.73 3.24 -12.47
CA VAL A 239 5.42 3.21 -13.89
C VAL A 239 3.94 2.84 -14.03
N PRO A 240 3.13 3.55 -14.86
CA PRO A 240 1.72 3.23 -15.06
C PRO A 240 1.52 1.79 -15.52
N HIS A 241 0.57 1.08 -14.91
CA HIS A 241 0.19 -0.26 -15.36
C HIS A 241 -0.52 -0.17 -16.73
N PRO A 242 -0.03 -0.86 -17.78
CA PRO A 242 -0.45 -0.60 -19.14
C PRO A 242 -1.80 -1.23 -19.54
N HIS A 243 -2.35 -2.12 -18.69
CA HIS A 243 -3.56 -2.86 -18.97
C HIS A 243 -4.79 -2.21 -18.33
N GLU A 244 -5.95 -2.36 -18.97
CA GLU A 244 -7.24 -2.09 -18.35
C GLU A 244 -7.49 -3.10 -17.24
N LEU A 245 -8.31 -2.72 -16.25
CA LEU A 245 -8.61 -3.55 -15.10
C LEU A 245 -10.04 -4.08 -15.17
N VAL A 246 -10.18 -5.38 -14.92
CA VAL A 246 -11.47 -6.06 -14.78
C VAL A 246 -11.68 -6.38 -13.29
N LEU A 247 -12.70 -5.76 -12.71
CA LEU A 247 -12.93 -5.79 -11.27
C LEU A 247 -13.85 -6.93 -10.86
N GLY A 248 -13.44 -7.69 -9.85
CA GLY A 248 -14.27 -8.62 -9.09
C GLY A 248 -14.47 -8.11 -7.66
N ARG A 249 -15.24 -8.85 -6.84
CA ARG A 249 -15.54 -8.42 -5.47
C ARG A 249 -14.29 -8.28 -4.59
N TYR A 250 -13.32 -9.16 -4.75
CA TYR A 250 -12.05 -9.23 -4.00
C TYR A 250 -10.84 -9.41 -4.93
N SER A 251 -11.02 -9.09 -6.21
CA SER A 251 -10.11 -9.46 -7.27
C SER A 251 -9.98 -8.32 -8.27
N VAL A 252 -8.80 -8.16 -8.84
CA VAL A 252 -8.55 -7.25 -9.95
C VAL A 252 -7.67 -8.01 -10.95
N HIS A 253 -8.11 -8.12 -12.20
CA HIS A 253 -7.42 -8.83 -13.27
C HIS A 253 -7.31 -7.96 -14.51
N THR A 254 -6.56 -8.40 -15.50
CA THR A 254 -6.37 -7.68 -16.77
C THR A 254 -7.32 -8.15 -17.87
N SER A 255 -8.07 -9.24 -17.65
CA SER A 255 -9.10 -9.72 -18.58
C SER A 255 -10.26 -10.42 -17.86
N PRO A 256 -11.45 -10.50 -18.50
CA PRO A 256 -12.58 -11.28 -17.96
C PRO A 256 -12.25 -12.76 -17.75
N GLU A 257 -11.43 -13.35 -18.63
CA GLU A 257 -11.03 -14.75 -18.59
C GLU A 257 -10.16 -15.03 -17.36
N THR A 258 -9.18 -14.19 -17.09
CA THR A 258 -8.29 -14.35 -15.91
C THR A 258 -9.03 -14.04 -14.62
N LEU A 259 -9.99 -13.10 -14.61
CA LEU A 259 -10.88 -12.89 -13.48
C LEU A 259 -11.72 -14.14 -13.19
N GLN A 260 -12.30 -14.78 -14.20
CA GLN A 260 -13.07 -16.01 -14.03
C GLN A 260 -12.20 -17.14 -13.44
N GLN A 261 -10.97 -17.30 -13.93
CA GLN A 261 -10.02 -18.30 -13.41
C GLN A 261 -9.63 -18.02 -11.96
N GLY A 262 -9.31 -16.77 -11.61
CA GLY A 262 -9.00 -16.35 -10.25
C GLY A 262 -10.17 -16.57 -9.29
N GLN A 263 -11.41 -16.25 -9.71
CA GLN A 263 -12.62 -16.53 -8.93
C GLN A 263 -12.86 -18.04 -8.71
N ALA A 264 -12.58 -18.86 -9.71
CA ALA A 264 -12.65 -20.31 -9.57
C ALA A 264 -11.60 -20.83 -8.55
N GLY A 265 -10.38 -20.30 -8.59
CA GLY A 265 -9.33 -20.60 -7.61
C GLY A 265 -9.75 -20.24 -6.19
N ILE A 266 -10.27 -19.03 -5.99
CA ILE A 266 -10.82 -18.59 -4.68
C ILE A 266 -11.91 -19.54 -4.19
N GLN A 267 -12.85 -19.92 -5.04
CA GLN A 267 -13.96 -20.80 -4.68
C GLN A 267 -13.47 -22.19 -4.28
N GLN A 268 -12.51 -22.75 -5.01
CA GLN A 268 -11.91 -24.05 -4.70
C GLN A 268 -11.22 -24.05 -3.33
N ILE A 269 -10.44 -23.01 -3.03
CA ILE A 269 -9.81 -22.83 -1.71
C ILE A 269 -10.88 -22.70 -0.63
N GLY A 270 -11.91 -21.87 -0.85
CA GLY A 270 -13.01 -21.68 0.08
C GLY A 270 -13.78 -22.98 0.40
N GLN A 271 -13.98 -23.86 -0.60
CA GLN A 271 -14.58 -25.19 -0.39
C GLN A 271 -13.69 -26.07 0.51
N ARG A 272 -12.38 -26.06 0.28
CA ARG A 272 -11.43 -26.76 1.15
C ARG A 272 -11.48 -26.23 2.58
N LEU A 273 -11.43 -24.91 2.78
CA LEU A 273 -11.49 -24.29 4.11
C LEU A 273 -12.79 -24.64 4.87
N ARG A 274 -13.93 -24.73 4.16
CA ARG A 274 -15.19 -25.22 4.75
C ARG A 274 -15.10 -26.69 5.17
N SER A 275 -14.53 -27.54 4.33
CA SER A 275 -14.35 -28.96 4.66
C SER A 275 -13.42 -29.19 5.85
N GLU A 276 -12.50 -28.27 6.09
CA GLU A 276 -11.58 -28.22 7.23
C GLU A 276 -12.21 -27.55 8.48
N GLY A 277 -13.43 -27.00 8.39
CA GLY A 277 -14.11 -26.27 9.47
C GLY A 277 -13.51 -24.90 9.79
N ARG A 278 -12.69 -24.33 8.89
CA ARG A 278 -12.03 -23.02 9.03
C ARG A 278 -12.84 -21.86 8.46
N LEU A 279 -13.86 -22.16 7.69
CA LEU A 279 -14.78 -21.17 7.09
C LEU A 279 -16.21 -21.66 7.27
N ASN A 280 -17.08 -20.78 7.80
CA ASN A 280 -18.52 -21.05 7.99
C ASN A 280 -19.32 -20.97 6.68
#